data_e0328bcf512a0d0e9a0efb58ae5625c2
#
_entry.id   e0328bcf512a0d0e9a0efb58ae5625c2
#
_cell.length_a   1.000
_cell.length_b   1.000
_cell.length_c   1.000
_cell.angle_alpha   90.00
_cell.angle_beta   90.00
_cell.angle_gamma   90.00
#
_symmetry.space_group_name_H-M   'P 1'
#
loop_
_entity.id
_entity.type
_entity.pdbx_description
1 polymer ?
#
loop_
_entity_poly.entity_id
_entity_poly.type
_entity_poly.pdbx_seq_one_letter_code
_entity_poly.pdbx_strand_id
1 'polypeptide(L)'
;MKTISVPLSRDAMHRLDLDECIPGDLEELSVSEEEFLALSKTGVLEEINSTLSKLIDEYEDESIQGQTELESALKIFQKLFATTNSDTLRKIIHLNEMAMKYDTGMFFYF
;
A
#
# COMPACT_ATOMS: atom_id res chain seq x y z
N MET A 1 -14.63 1.76 -5.14
CA MET A 1 -13.73 0.60 -5.00
C MET A 1 -12.42 1.06 -4.36
N LYS A 2 -11.91 0.29 -3.45
CA LYS A 2 -10.66 0.62 -2.76
C LYS A 2 -9.46 0.24 -3.62
N THR A 3 -8.48 1.14 -3.71
CA THR A 3 -7.31 0.93 -4.59
C THR A 3 -6.02 1.25 -3.84
N ILE A 4 -4.99 0.46 -4.12
CA ILE A 4 -3.62 0.76 -3.69
C ILE A 4 -2.80 0.95 -4.97
N SER A 5 -2.10 2.07 -5.07
CA SER A 5 -1.31 2.42 -6.26
C SER A 5 0.16 2.58 -5.91
N VAL A 6 1.03 2.11 -6.80
CA VAL A 6 2.48 2.30 -6.68
C VAL A 6 2.98 2.95 -7.97
N PRO A 7 3.52 4.18 -7.89
CA PRO A 7 4.16 4.80 -9.06
C PRO A 7 5.42 4.04 -9.47
N LEU A 8 5.60 3.85 -10.77
CA LEU A 8 6.69 3.06 -11.32
C LEU A 8 7.93 3.90 -11.66
N SER A 9 7.92 5.18 -11.30
CA SER A 9 9.05 6.09 -11.40
C SER A 9 8.79 7.31 -10.52
N ARG A 10 9.82 8.08 -10.24
CA ARG A 10 9.64 9.33 -9.48
C ARG A 10 8.86 10.37 -10.30
N ASP A 11 9.01 10.38 -11.62
CA ASP A 11 8.20 11.23 -12.49
C ASP A 11 6.73 10.84 -12.43
N ALA A 12 6.44 9.52 -12.43
CA ALA A 12 5.08 9.03 -12.26
C ALA A 12 4.49 9.43 -10.91
N MET A 13 5.29 9.39 -9.85
CA MET A 13 4.85 9.83 -8.52
C MET A 13 4.51 11.32 -8.50
N HIS A 14 5.29 12.13 -9.19
CA HIS A 14 5.01 13.55 -9.33
C HIS A 14 3.71 13.80 -10.10
N ARG A 15 3.48 13.05 -11.19
CA ARG A 15 2.22 13.13 -11.94
C ARG A 15 1.02 12.68 -11.12
N LEU A 16 1.20 11.67 -10.26
CA LEU A 16 0.13 11.23 -9.36
C LEU A 16 -0.26 12.34 -8.40
N ASP A 17 0.73 13.05 -7.86
CA ASP A 17 0.50 14.19 -6.96
C ASP A 17 -0.28 15.31 -7.64
N LEU A 18 -0.07 15.50 -8.93
CA LEU A 18 -0.76 16.52 -9.74
C LEU A 18 -2.05 16.02 -10.40
N ASP A 19 -2.43 14.76 -10.16
CA ASP A 19 -3.57 14.12 -10.80
C ASP A 19 -3.44 14.12 -12.34
N GLU A 20 -2.23 13.87 -12.82
CA GLU A 20 -1.89 13.92 -14.26
C GLU A 20 -1.26 12.61 -14.75
N CYS A 21 -1.58 11.47 -14.14
CA CYS A 21 -1.03 10.18 -14.52
C CYS A 21 -1.35 9.83 -15.98
N ILE A 22 -0.38 9.17 -16.62
CA ILE A 22 -0.52 8.65 -17.98
C ILE A 22 -0.45 7.11 -17.94
N PRO A 23 -0.89 6.41 -19.00
CA PRO A 23 -0.81 4.95 -19.05
C PRO A 23 0.60 4.45 -18.77
N GLY A 24 0.72 3.42 -17.93
CA GLY A 24 2.00 2.83 -17.53
C GLY A 24 2.67 3.47 -16.32
N ASP A 25 2.10 4.53 -15.75
CA ASP A 25 2.66 5.20 -14.58
C ASP A 25 2.53 4.41 -13.28
N LEU A 26 1.46 3.64 -13.15
CA LEU A 26 1.10 3.03 -11.87
C LEU A 26 0.93 1.52 -11.99
N GLU A 27 1.38 0.80 -10.96
CA GLU A 27 0.88 -0.54 -10.66
C GLU A 27 -0.22 -0.38 -9.63
N GLU A 28 -1.38 -0.99 -9.89
CA GLU A 28 -2.56 -0.81 -9.04
C GLU A 28 -3.12 -2.15 -8.59
N LEU A 29 -3.62 -2.17 -7.35
CA LEU A 29 -4.34 -3.29 -6.78
C LEU A 29 -5.72 -2.81 -6.36
N SER A 30 -6.77 -3.41 -6.93
CA SER A 30 -8.14 -3.17 -6.49
C SER A 30 -8.47 -4.12 -5.35
N VAL A 31 -9.03 -3.58 -4.28
CA VAL A 31 -9.41 -4.34 -3.07
C VAL A 31 -10.93 -4.28 -2.94
N SER A 32 -11.58 -5.45 -2.97
CA SER A 32 -13.04 -5.53 -2.78
C SER A 32 -13.41 -5.24 -1.33
N GLU A 33 -14.70 -4.99 -1.08
CA GLU A 33 -15.19 -4.82 0.29
C GLU A 33 -14.92 -6.05 1.15
N GLU A 34 -15.10 -7.25 0.58
CA GLU A 34 -14.83 -8.51 1.28
C GLU A 34 -13.34 -8.64 1.64
N GLU A 35 -12.47 -8.33 0.68
CA GLU A 35 -11.02 -8.35 0.89
C GLU A 35 -10.60 -7.31 1.94
N PHE A 36 -11.19 -6.13 1.90
CA PHE A 36 -10.90 -5.09 2.87
C PHE A 36 -11.32 -5.51 4.28
N LEU A 37 -12.50 -6.09 4.43
CA LEU A 37 -12.98 -6.58 5.72
C LEU A 37 -12.08 -7.68 6.27
N ALA A 38 -11.69 -8.63 5.41
CA ALA A 38 -10.77 -9.69 5.80
C ALA A 38 -9.41 -9.13 6.22
N LEU A 39 -8.90 -8.15 5.46
CA LEU A 39 -7.65 -7.48 5.76
C LEU A 39 -7.72 -6.76 7.11
N SER A 40 -8.81 -6.04 7.35
CA SER A 40 -9.01 -5.31 8.62
C SER A 40 -9.00 -6.26 9.82
N LYS A 41 -9.59 -7.45 9.67
CA LYS A 41 -9.65 -8.45 10.73
C LYS A 41 -8.28 -9.03 11.10
N THR A 42 -7.29 -8.92 10.23
CA THR A 42 -5.92 -9.37 10.55
C THR A 42 -5.23 -8.46 11.56
N GLY A 43 -5.71 -7.22 11.72
CA GLY A 43 -5.07 -6.20 12.56
C GLY A 43 -3.93 -5.47 11.86
N VAL A 44 -3.67 -5.77 10.57
CA VAL A 44 -2.52 -5.19 9.86
C VAL A 44 -2.63 -3.69 9.70
N LEU A 45 -3.83 -3.17 9.41
CA LEU A 45 -4.01 -1.72 9.25
C LEU A 45 -3.78 -0.97 10.55
N GLU A 46 -4.26 -1.52 11.66
CA GLU A 46 -4.03 -0.94 13.00
C GLU A 46 -2.54 -0.93 13.34
N GLU A 47 -1.83 -2.01 13.04
CA GLU A 47 -0.39 -2.09 13.34
C GLU A 47 0.42 -1.12 12.48
N ILE A 48 0.12 -1.00 11.19
CA ILE A 48 0.75 -0.01 10.30
C ILE A 48 0.47 1.40 10.80
N ASN A 49 -0.78 1.70 11.11
CA ASN A 49 -1.19 3.04 11.55
C ASN A 49 -0.49 3.45 12.85
N SER A 50 -0.41 2.54 13.82
CA SER A 50 0.25 2.86 15.10
C SER A 50 1.77 2.94 14.96
N THR A 51 2.38 2.07 14.16
CA THR A 51 3.84 2.02 14.01
C THR A 51 4.37 3.17 13.17
N LEU A 52 3.67 3.55 12.10
CA LEU A 52 4.13 4.58 11.16
C LEU A 52 3.40 5.92 11.30
N SER A 53 2.52 6.05 12.27
CA SER A 53 1.70 7.25 12.48
C SER A 53 0.90 7.60 11.23
N LYS A 54 0.22 6.60 10.66
CA LYS A 54 -0.62 6.74 9.47
C LYS A 54 -2.10 6.62 9.82
N LEU A 55 -2.96 6.93 8.84
CA LEU A 55 -4.40 6.83 8.97
C LEU A 55 -4.97 6.11 7.75
N ILE A 56 -4.61 4.83 7.59
CA ILE A 56 -5.15 4.00 6.52
C ILE A 56 -6.50 3.45 7.00
N ASP A 57 -7.58 3.96 6.44
CA ASP A 57 -8.95 3.58 6.81
C ASP A 57 -9.90 3.92 5.67
N GLU A 58 -11.17 3.51 5.80
CA GLU A 58 -12.20 3.86 4.82
C GLU A 58 -12.35 5.38 4.71
N TYR A 59 -12.52 5.85 3.47
CA TYR A 59 -12.70 7.26 3.13
C TYR A 59 -11.49 8.15 3.42
N GLU A 60 -10.33 7.55 3.64
CA GLU A 60 -9.09 8.28 3.86
C GLU A 60 -8.10 7.97 2.73
N ASP A 61 -7.39 9.00 2.28
CA ASP A 61 -6.25 8.86 1.40
C ASP A 61 -4.98 8.92 2.25
N GLU A 62 -4.13 7.92 2.13
CA GLU A 62 -2.89 7.86 2.90
C GLU A 62 -1.77 7.28 2.05
N SER A 63 -0.53 7.52 2.43
CA SER A 63 0.61 6.96 1.72
C SER A 63 1.72 6.54 2.66
N ILE A 64 2.50 5.56 2.19
CA ILE A 64 3.76 5.13 2.82
C ILE A 64 4.85 5.41 1.82
N GLN A 65 5.72 6.36 2.11
CA GLN A 65 6.75 6.82 1.19
C GLN A 65 8.14 6.76 1.82
N GLY A 66 9.15 6.53 0.99
CA GLY A 66 10.53 6.48 1.41
C GLY A 66 10.97 5.12 1.92
N GLN A 67 12.26 4.82 1.75
CA GLN A 67 12.80 3.49 2.04
C GLN A 67 12.59 3.06 3.49
N THR A 68 12.77 3.96 4.44
CA THR A 68 12.64 3.64 5.86
C THR A 68 11.22 3.21 6.23
N GLU A 69 10.21 3.97 5.79
CA GLU A 69 8.80 3.63 6.05
C GLU A 69 8.39 2.36 5.31
N LEU A 70 8.79 2.24 4.05
CA LEU A 70 8.47 1.05 3.24
C LEU A 70 9.10 -0.21 3.82
N GLU A 71 10.32 -0.12 4.33
CA GLU A 71 10.99 -1.25 4.98
C GLU A 71 10.25 -1.68 6.24
N SER A 72 9.85 -0.73 7.09
CA SER A 72 9.06 -1.00 8.29
C SER A 72 7.71 -1.62 7.96
N ALA A 73 7.03 -1.08 6.94
CA ALA A 73 5.75 -1.62 6.49
C ALA A 73 5.90 -3.05 5.97
N LEU A 74 6.95 -3.31 5.19
CA LEU A 74 7.20 -4.65 4.63
C LEU A 74 7.33 -5.69 5.73
N LYS A 75 8.06 -5.38 6.79
CA LYS A 75 8.22 -6.31 7.94
C LYS A 75 6.87 -6.62 8.59
N ILE A 76 6.01 -5.64 8.74
CA ILE A 76 4.68 -5.82 9.32
C ILE A 76 3.81 -6.69 8.43
N PHE A 77 3.78 -6.41 7.12
CA PHE A 77 3.01 -7.19 6.15
C PHE A 77 3.50 -8.64 6.12
N GLN A 78 4.80 -8.87 6.11
CA GLN A 78 5.38 -10.22 6.07
C GLN A 78 5.06 -11.00 7.33
N LYS A 79 5.14 -10.37 8.50
CA LYS A 79 4.81 -11.00 9.78
C LYS A 79 3.36 -11.49 9.80
N LEU A 80 2.43 -10.65 9.36
CA LEU A 80 1.02 -11.00 9.37
C LEU A 80 0.66 -11.97 8.24
N PHE A 81 1.34 -11.89 7.11
CA PHE A 81 1.18 -12.90 6.06
C PHE A 81 1.57 -14.29 6.55
N ALA A 82 2.65 -14.39 7.31
CA ALA A 82 3.14 -15.68 7.83
C ALA A 82 2.11 -16.38 8.74
N THR A 83 1.26 -15.61 9.44
CA THR A 83 0.24 -16.16 10.34
C THR A 83 -1.14 -16.30 9.69
N THR A 84 -1.47 -15.49 8.69
CA THR A 84 -2.80 -15.45 8.07
C THR A 84 -2.87 -16.13 6.72
N ASN A 85 -1.74 -16.22 6.01
CA ASN A 85 -1.65 -16.72 4.64
C ASN A 85 -2.61 -16.00 3.68
N SER A 86 -2.87 -14.72 3.94
CA SER A 86 -3.81 -13.91 3.17
C SER A 86 -3.30 -13.61 1.77
N ASP A 87 -4.10 -13.92 0.74
CA ASP A 87 -3.75 -13.63 -0.65
C ASP A 87 -3.65 -12.12 -0.89
N THR A 88 -4.51 -11.34 -0.26
CA THR A 88 -4.48 -9.88 -0.35
C THR A 88 -3.17 -9.34 0.22
N LEU A 89 -2.72 -9.84 1.38
CA LEU A 89 -1.44 -9.45 1.96
C LEU A 89 -0.26 -9.82 1.06
N ARG A 90 -0.32 -10.98 0.40
CA ARG A 90 0.72 -11.37 -0.56
C ARG A 90 0.86 -10.35 -1.69
N LYS A 91 -0.26 -9.88 -2.21
CA LYS A 91 -0.29 -8.85 -3.27
C LYS A 91 0.21 -7.50 -2.76
N ILE A 92 -0.16 -7.13 -1.54
CA ILE A 92 0.32 -5.89 -0.91
C ILE A 92 1.84 -5.93 -0.69
N ILE A 93 2.37 -7.06 -0.26
CA ILE A 93 3.82 -7.26 -0.12
C ILE A 93 4.52 -7.02 -1.45
N HIS A 94 3.98 -7.55 -2.55
CA HIS A 94 4.54 -7.33 -3.87
C HIS A 94 4.56 -5.85 -4.24
N LEU A 95 3.49 -5.12 -3.96
CA LEU A 95 3.44 -3.67 -4.20
C LEU A 95 4.45 -2.93 -3.34
N ASN A 96 4.62 -3.34 -2.09
CA ASN A 96 5.61 -2.75 -1.18
C ASN A 96 7.03 -2.91 -1.75
N GLU A 97 7.34 -4.09 -2.25
CA GLU A 97 8.64 -4.37 -2.86
C GLU A 97 8.86 -3.54 -4.13
N MET A 98 7.81 -3.36 -4.93
CA MET A 98 7.87 -2.51 -6.12
C MET A 98 8.12 -1.05 -5.75
N ALA A 99 7.43 -0.54 -4.73
CA ALA A 99 7.64 0.83 -4.25
C ALA A 99 9.08 1.06 -3.80
N MET A 100 9.69 0.08 -3.14
CA MET A 100 11.08 0.14 -2.74
C MET A 100 12.01 0.11 -3.95
N LYS A 101 11.74 -0.78 -4.91
CA LYS A 101 12.54 -0.92 -6.13
C LYS A 101 12.59 0.38 -6.95
N TYR A 102 11.44 1.04 -7.09
CA TYR A 102 11.33 2.26 -7.89
C TYR A 102 11.53 3.54 -7.07
N ASP A 103 11.79 3.41 -5.77
CA ASP A 103 12.03 4.53 -4.85
C ASP A 103 10.85 5.52 -4.86
N THR A 104 9.65 4.99 -4.72
CA THR A 104 8.41 5.77 -4.72
C THR A 104 7.62 5.54 -3.43
N GLY A 105 6.42 5.07 -3.50
CA GLY A 105 5.59 4.84 -2.34
C GLY A 105 4.36 4.00 -2.66
N MET A 106 3.63 3.64 -1.61
CA MET A 106 2.33 3.00 -1.71
C MET A 106 1.27 4.04 -1.37
N PHE A 107 0.29 4.20 -2.24
CA PHE A 107 -0.78 5.18 -2.08
C PHE A 107 -2.11 4.44 -1.91
N PHE A 108 -2.76 4.67 -0.79
CA PHE A 108 -3.99 3.98 -0.39
C PHE A 108 -5.17 4.93 -0.58
N TYR A 109 -6.13 4.51 -1.40
CA TYR A 109 -7.36 5.26 -1.69
C TYR A 109 -8.54 4.40 -1.24
N PHE A 110 -8.87 4.48 0.04
CA PHE A 110 -9.89 3.68 0.69
C PHE A 110 -11.11 4.53 1.06
#